data_ae7de8771d351137549ccec87f9c3ba5
#
_entry.id   ae7de8771d351137549ccec87f9c3ba5
#
_cell.length_a   1.000
_cell.length_b   1.000
_cell.length_c   1.000
_cell.angle_alpha   90.00
_cell.angle_beta   90.00
_cell.angle_gamma   90.00
#
_symmetry.space_group_name_H-M   'P 1'
#
loop_
_entity.id
_entity.type
_entity.pdbx_description
1 polymer ?
#
loop_
_entity_poly.entity_id
_entity_poly.type
_entity_poly.pdbx_seq_one_letter_code
_entity_poly.pdbx_strand_id
1 'polypeptide(L)'
;MSGATSRRKGSRAEVAVVHALRRAGWDADTSRNVLEGRRTGDDIVWDGPASIEVKDVTKMDLSGWLRQAQDNAGDRVGLVVHKRRGKAKAEDWYCTLTFGDLLRLLDG
;
A
#
# COMPACT_ATOMS: atom_id res chain seq x y z
N MET A 1 -2.99 -24.63 -5.32
CA MET A 1 -2.51 -23.46 -4.56
C MET A 1 -3.66 -22.89 -3.73
N SER A 2 -3.41 -22.62 -2.52
CA SER A 2 -4.46 -22.16 -1.64
C SER A 2 -4.52 -20.64 -1.58
N GLY A 3 -5.72 -20.09 -1.43
CA GLY A 3 -5.91 -18.69 -1.16
C GLY A 3 -5.26 -18.25 0.15
N ALA A 4 -5.07 -19.19 1.08
CA ALA A 4 -4.42 -18.90 2.34
C ALA A 4 -2.96 -18.46 2.17
N THR A 5 -2.22 -19.07 1.23
CA THR A 5 -0.84 -18.66 0.94
C THR A 5 -0.79 -17.25 0.38
N SER A 6 -1.68 -16.93 -0.56
CA SER A 6 -1.76 -15.58 -1.13
C SER A 6 -2.14 -14.54 -0.09
N ARG A 7 -3.07 -14.88 0.80
CA ARG A 7 -3.47 -13.97 1.88
C ARG A 7 -2.33 -13.71 2.85
N ARG A 8 -1.53 -14.75 3.18
CA ARG A 8 -0.36 -14.57 4.07
C ARG A 8 0.69 -13.68 3.44
N LYS A 9 0.96 -13.84 2.14
CA LYS A 9 1.89 -12.96 1.44
C LYS A 9 1.44 -11.51 1.49
N GLY A 10 0.19 -11.25 1.13
CA GLY A 10 -0.37 -9.90 1.17
C GLY A 10 -0.32 -9.31 2.57
N SER A 11 -0.66 -10.11 3.58
CA SER A 11 -0.66 -9.65 4.97
C SER A 11 0.74 -9.30 5.45
N ARG A 12 1.75 -10.11 5.09
CA ARG A 12 3.15 -9.81 5.47
C ARG A 12 3.65 -8.56 4.78
N ALA A 13 3.27 -8.36 3.52
CA ALA A 13 3.65 -7.16 2.78
C ALA A 13 3.04 -5.90 3.41
N GLU A 14 1.77 -5.98 3.80
CA GLU A 14 1.10 -4.86 4.48
C GLU A 14 1.80 -4.52 5.80
N VAL A 15 2.16 -5.52 6.58
CA VAL A 15 2.88 -5.31 7.85
C VAL A 15 4.24 -4.67 7.59
N ALA A 16 4.94 -5.09 6.54
CA ALA A 16 6.24 -4.48 6.20
C ALA A 16 6.09 -3.00 5.86
N VAL A 17 5.03 -2.62 5.16
CA VAL A 17 4.74 -1.21 4.85
C VAL A 17 4.43 -0.44 6.13
N VAL A 18 3.63 -1.02 7.04
CA VAL A 18 3.34 -0.40 8.33
C VAL A 18 4.62 -0.15 9.11
N HIS A 19 5.52 -1.13 9.17
CA HIS A 19 6.80 -0.97 9.87
C HIS A 19 7.63 0.17 9.26
N ALA A 20 7.66 0.26 7.92
CA ALA A 20 8.37 1.35 7.24
C ALA A 20 7.79 2.71 7.59
N LEU A 21 6.46 2.84 7.61
CA LEU A 21 5.80 4.08 7.98
C LEU A 21 6.10 4.46 9.43
N ARG A 22 6.09 3.48 10.33
CA ARG A 22 6.40 3.73 11.75
C ARG A 22 7.85 4.17 11.93
N ARG A 23 8.78 3.55 11.19
CA ARG A 23 10.19 3.98 11.23
C ARG A 23 10.36 5.42 10.75
N ALA A 24 9.49 5.86 9.83
CA ALA A 24 9.50 7.23 9.33
C ALA A 24 8.79 8.22 10.26
N GLY A 25 8.21 7.74 11.37
CA GLY A 25 7.54 8.59 12.35
C GLY A 25 6.03 8.65 12.24
N TRP A 26 5.42 7.88 11.35
CA TRP A 26 3.98 7.88 11.18
C TRP A 26 3.31 6.88 12.12
N ASP A 27 2.11 7.22 12.58
CA ASP A 27 1.23 6.28 13.26
C ASP A 27 0.45 5.53 12.17
N ALA A 28 0.65 4.23 12.08
CA ALA A 28 0.08 3.43 11.01
C ALA A 28 -0.23 2.02 11.49
N ASP A 29 -1.25 1.42 10.90
CA ASP A 29 -1.57 0.01 11.11
C ASP A 29 -2.25 -0.53 9.85
N THR A 30 -2.42 -1.85 9.79
CA THR A 30 -3.19 -2.45 8.69
C THR A 30 -4.68 -2.18 8.92
N SER A 31 -5.44 -2.06 7.85
CA SER A 31 -6.89 -1.91 7.97
C SER A 31 -7.52 -3.14 8.61
N ARG A 32 -6.90 -4.31 8.41
CA ARG A 32 -7.37 -5.56 9.00
C ARG A 32 -7.37 -5.49 10.54
N ASN A 33 -6.31 -4.93 11.13
CA ASN A 33 -6.22 -4.80 12.59
C ASN A 33 -7.15 -3.73 13.13
N VAL A 34 -7.20 -2.57 12.49
CA VAL A 34 -7.95 -1.42 13.01
C VAL A 34 -9.45 -1.60 12.85
N LEU A 35 -9.86 -2.20 11.73
CA LEU A 35 -11.28 -2.28 11.37
C LEU A 35 -11.88 -3.66 11.61
N GLU A 36 -11.15 -4.53 12.29
CA GLU A 36 -11.60 -5.88 12.62
C GLU A 36 -12.08 -6.66 11.39
N GLY A 37 -11.33 -6.49 10.28
CA GLY A 37 -11.62 -7.16 9.03
C GLY A 37 -12.63 -6.46 8.15
N ARG A 38 -13.20 -5.35 8.58
CA ARG A 38 -14.11 -4.58 7.73
C ARG A 38 -13.34 -3.91 6.59
N ARG A 39 -13.91 -3.96 5.40
CA ARG A 39 -13.24 -3.44 4.21
C ARG A 39 -13.53 -1.95 4.06
N THR A 40 -12.48 -1.18 3.84
CA THR A 40 -12.57 0.25 3.55
C THR A 40 -12.02 0.62 2.20
N GLY A 41 -11.37 -0.34 1.53
CA GLY A 41 -10.66 -0.08 0.29
C GLY A 41 -9.16 0.17 0.49
N ASP A 42 -8.78 0.86 1.54
CA ASP A 42 -7.36 1.11 1.85
C ASP A 42 -6.76 -0.10 2.56
N ASP A 43 -5.53 -0.48 2.19
CA ASP A 43 -4.80 -1.54 2.89
C ASP A 43 -4.19 -1.04 4.20
N ILE A 44 -3.88 0.24 4.27
CA ILE A 44 -3.15 0.86 5.40
C ILE A 44 -4.01 1.98 5.98
N VAL A 45 -4.11 2.01 7.30
CA VAL A 45 -4.76 3.11 8.03
C VAL A 45 -3.67 4.00 8.62
N TRP A 46 -3.63 5.27 8.23
CA TRP A 46 -2.64 6.25 8.68
C TRP A 46 -3.13 7.67 8.34
N ASP A 47 -2.47 8.67 8.90
CA ASP A 47 -2.83 10.08 8.70
C ASP A 47 -2.09 10.74 7.53
N GLY A 48 -1.42 9.97 6.71
CA GLY A 48 -0.66 10.52 5.60
C GLY A 48 -1.53 10.99 4.44
N PRO A 49 -0.93 11.70 3.49
CA PRO A 49 -1.68 12.37 2.41
C PRO A 49 -2.07 11.46 1.26
N ALA A 50 -1.87 10.17 1.39
CA ALA A 50 -2.10 9.23 0.30
C ALA A 50 -2.80 7.98 0.81
N SER A 51 -3.60 7.37 -0.07
CA SER A 51 -4.13 6.02 0.14
C SER A 51 -3.14 5.02 -0.43
N ILE A 52 -2.75 4.05 0.37
CA ILE A 52 -1.70 3.09 0.00
C ILE A 52 -2.32 1.72 -0.28
N GLU A 53 -2.11 1.24 -1.49
CA GLU A 53 -2.43 -0.11 -1.91
C GLU A 53 -1.14 -0.92 -1.89
N VAL A 54 -1.14 -2.10 -1.27
CA VAL A 54 0.06 -2.92 -1.13
C VAL A 54 -0.10 -4.18 -1.96
N LYS A 55 0.90 -4.49 -2.78
CA LYS A 55 0.87 -5.67 -3.67
C LYS A 55 2.11 -6.53 -3.48
N ASP A 56 1.88 -7.82 -3.33
CA ASP A 56 2.91 -8.86 -3.35
C ASP A 56 2.41 -9.98 -4.26
N VAL A 57 2.47 -9.73 -5.57
CA VAL A 57 2.02 -10.69 -6.56
C VAL A 57 3.07 -10.80 -7.66
N THR A 58 3.16 -11.98 -8.27
CA THR A 58 4.16 -12.27 -9.28
C THR A 58 3.80 -11.63 -10.62
N LYS A 59 2.54 -11.68 -10.99
CA LYS A 59 2.10 -11.14 -12.27
C LYS A 59 1.87 -9.64 -12.16
N MET A 60 2.60 -8.88 -12.94
CA MET A 60 2.52 -7.43 -12.93
C MET A 60 1.24 -6.94 -13.63
N ASP A 61 0.51 -6.07 -12.94
CA ASP A 61 -0.65 -5.39 -13.51
C ASP A 61 -0.68 -3.97 -12.93
N LEU A 62 0.35 -3.21 -13.25
CA LEU A 62 0.58 -1.91 -12.61
C LEU A 62 -0.57 -0.94 -12.87
N SER A 63 -1.08 -0.90 -14.10
CA SER A 63 -2.19 -0.02 -14.45
C SER A 63 -3.45 -0.35 -13.66
N GLY A 64 -3.78 -1.64 -13.53
CA GLY A 64 -4.94 -2.06 -12.77
C GLY A 64 -4.79 -1.78 -11.28
N TRP A 65 -3.60 -2.03 -10.74
CA TRP A 65 -3.32 -1.74 -9.34
C TRP A 65 -3.46 -0.25 -9.04
N LEU A 66 -2.90 0.59 -9.92
CA LEU A 66 -2.93 2.03 -9.71
C LEU A 66 -4.35 2.57 -9.81
N ARG A 67 -5.14 2.05 -10.76
CA ARG A 67 -6.54 2.44 -10.88
C ARG A 67 -7.30 2.08 -9.59
N GLN A 68 -7.06 0.90 -9.04
CA GLN A 68 -7.68 0.48 -7.77
C GLN A 68 -7.29 1.44 -6.65
N ALA A 69 -6.02 1.80 -6.55
CA ALA A 69 -5.54 2.73 -5.53
C ALA A 69 -6.20 4.10 -5.67
N GLN A 70 -6.30 4.59 -6.89
CA GLN A 70 -6.94 5.89 -7.16
C GLN A 70 -8.42 5.88 -6.82
N ASP A 71 -9.12 4.80 -7.17
CA ASP A 71 -10.55 4.67 -6.86
C ASP A 71 -10.77 4.65 -5.34
N ASN A 72 -9.92 3.96 -4.61
CA ASN A 72 -10.03 3.87 -3.15
C ASN A 72 -9.61 5.17 -2.45
N ALA A 73 -8.78 5.98 -3.09
CA ALA A 73 -8.23 7.18 -2.48
C ALA A 73 -9.24 8.33 -2.35
N GLY A 74 -10.26 8.36 -3.21
CA GLY A 74 -11.16 9.50 -3.27
C GLY A 74 -10.38 10.76 -3.65
N ASP A 75 -10.42 11.78 -2.79
CA ASP A 75 -9.73 13.05 -3.04
C ASP A 75 -8.24 13.01 -2.70
N ARG A 76 -7.78 11.95 -2.04
CA ARG A 76 -6.37 11.79 -1.72
C ARG A 76 -5.62 11.23 -2.92
N VAL A 77 -4.29 11.27 -2.85
CA VAL A 77 -3.47 10.59 -3.85
C VAL A 77 -3.52 9.09 -3.61
N GLY A 78 -3.76 8.32 -4.67
CA GLY A 78 -3.67 6.86 -4.61
C GLY A 78 -2.31 6.39 -5.10
N LEU A 79 -1.64 5.52 -4.34
CA LEU A 79 -0.35 4.97 -4.75
C LEU A 79 -0.29 3.49 -4.41
N VAL A 80 0.63 2.80 -5.09
CA VAL A 80 0.83 1.37 -4.93
C VAL A 80 2.24 1.13 -4.46
N VAL A 81 2.40 0.44 -3.32
CA VAL A 81 3.70 -0.07 -2.89
C VAL A 81 3.73 -1.54 -3.27
N HIS A 82 4.68 -1.92 -4.14
CA HIS A 82 4.76 -3.29 -4.61
C HIS A 82 6.12 -3.89 -4.31
N LYS A 83 6.07 -5.11 -3.77
CA LYS A 83 7.23 -5.77 -3.22
C LYS A 83 8.29 -6.06 -4.28
N ARG A 84 9.54 -5.81 -3.94
CA ARG A 84 10.70 -6.21 -4.74
C ARG A 84 11.23 -7.53 -4.22
N ARG A 85 11.46 -8.45 -5.13
CA ARG A 85 12.07 -9.74 -4.79
C ARG A 85 13.44 -9.52 -4.17
N GLY A 86 13.74 -10.20 -3.08
CA GLY A 86 15.04 -10.12 -2.41
C GLY A 86 15.19 -8.94 -1.47
N LYS A 87 14.17 -8.11 -1.29
CA LYS A 87 14.23 -6.97 -0.38
C LYS A 87 13.20 -7.14 0.73
N ALA A 88 13.66 -7.19 1.97
CA ALA A 88 12.80 -7.43 3.12
C ALA A 88 12.13 -6.16 3.62
N LYS A 89 12.81 -5.01 3.53
CA LYS A 89 12.27 -3.74 4.02
C LYS A 89 11.47 -3.04 2.95
N ALA A 90 10.28 -2.59 3.31
CA ALA A 90 9.39 -1.93 2.35
C ALA A 90 9.97 -0.62 1.81
N GLU A 91 10.90 0.01 2.53
CA GLU A 91 11.59 1.20 2.03
C GLU A 91 12.36 0.93 0.74
N ASP A 92 12.74 -0.32 0.50
CA ASP A 92 13.47 -0.71 -0.70
C ASP A 92 12.55 -1.16 -1.85
N TRP A 93 11.24 -1.17 -1.63
CA TRP A 93 10.27 -1.58 -2.63
C TRP A 93 9.92 -0.42 -3.55
N TYR A 94 9.20 -0.72 -4.63
CA TYR A 94 8.78 0.31 -5.56
C TYR A 94 7.48 0.95 -5.08
N CYS A 95 7.37 2.24 -5.32
CA CYS A 95 6.14 2.97 -5.07
C CYS A 95 5.72 3.63 -6.38
N THR A 96 4.52 3.34 -6.85
CA THR A 96 4.03 3.83 -8.13
C THR A 96 2.83 4.73 -7.93
N LEU A 97 2.88 5.89 -8.57
CA LEU A 97 1.77 6.83 -8.64
C LEU A 97 1.92 7.61 -9.94
N THR A 98 0.90 8.37 -10.34
CA THR A 98 1.05 9.21 -11.52
C THR A 98 1.96 10.39 -11.19
N PHE A 99 2.62 10.92 -12.22
CA PHE A 99 3.47 12.09 -12.02
C PHE A 99 2.68 13.28 -11.49
N GLY A 100 1.46 13.46 -11.99
CA GLY A 100 0.57 14.51 -11.46
C GLY A 100 0.29 14.36 -9.99
N ASP A 101 0.07 13.13 -9.52
CA ASP A 101 -0.18 12.88 -8.10
C ASP A 101 1.07 13.09 -7.26
N LEU A 102 2.24 12.76 -7.80
CA LEU A 102 3.50 13.08 -7.12
C LEU A 102 3.63 14.60 -6.93
N LEU A 103 3.32 15.37 -7.97
CA LEU A 103 3.37 16.82 -7.87
C LEU A 103 2.40 17.35 -6.82
N ARG A 104 1.22 16.74 -6.69
CA ARG A 104 0.27 17.10 -5.63
C ARG A 104 0.86 16.85 -4.25
N LEU A 105 1.54 15.73 -4.05
CA LEU A 105 2.18 15.41 -2.76
C LEU A 105 3.31 16.39 -2.45
N LEU A 106 4.11 16.77 -3.44
CA LEU A 106 5.23 17.68 -3.26
C LEU A 106 4.77 19.13 -3.01
N ASP A 107 3.60 19.46 -3.49
CA ASP A 107 3.04 20.79 -3.33
C ASP A 107 2.46 21.01 -1.91
N GLY A 108 2.34 19.94 -1.19
CA GLY A 108 1.92 19.99 0.17
C GLY A 108 0.46 19.81 0.38
#